data_5701b82658857704a7821f32a56f8b56
#
_entry.id   5701b82658857704a7821f32a56f8b56
#
_cell.length_a   1.000
_cell.length_b   1.000
_cell.length_c   1.000
_cell.angle_alpha   90.00
_cell.angle_beta   90.00
_cell.angle_gamma   90.00
#
_symmetry.space_group_name_H-M   'P 1'
#
loop_
_entity.id
_entity.type
_entity.pdbx_description
1 polymer ?
#
loop_
_entity_poly.entity_id
_entity_poly.type
_entity_poly.pdbx_seq_one_letter_code
_entity_poly.pdbx_strand_id
1 'polypeptide(L)'
;MIDSIQDKKEISKKLKERAIFEGFAVAGIASIPGSSRVKLRTNALERWLSNNYHAEMKWMEAEKRKNIGSLYEDAKSVLSVGYTYINSQNSNNNFLKVAKFSQGEDYHKVIQKKLKNIGKWINLETVSYTHLTLPTTPYV
;
A
#
# COMPACT_ATOMS: atom_id res chain seq x y z
N MET A 1 19.41 -6.19 -17.30
CA MET A 1 19.02 -4.80 -17.09
C MET A 1 17.64 -4.59 -17.69
N ILE A 2 16.63 -4.17 -16.91
CA ILE A 2 15.25 -3.98 -17.39
C ILE A 2 15.18 -2.56 -17.93
N ASP A 3 15.58 -2.32 -19.16
CA ASP A 3 15.73 -0.98 -19.72
C ASP A 3 14.68 -0.63 -20.79
N SER A 4 13.91 -1.60 -21.29
CA SER A 4 12.87 -1.29 -22.27
C SER A 4 11.54 -0.94 -21.60
N ILE A 5 10.75 -0.06 -22.23
CA ILE A 5 9.38 0.27 -21.80
C ILE A 5 8.50 -0.98 -21.82
N GLN A 6 8.79 -1.91 -22.73
CA GLN A 6 8.07 -3.18 -22.88
C GLN A 6 8.31 -4.07 -21.66
N ASP A 7 9.55 -4.21 -21.19
CA ASP A 7 9.92 -5.00 -20.03
C ASP A 7 9.23 -4.47 -18.76
N LYS A 8 9.19 -3.14 -18.58
CA LYS A 8 8.52 -2.47 -17.46
C LYS A 8 7.01 -2.75 -17.44
N LYS A 9 6.37 -2.75 -18.60
CA LYS A 9 4.94 -3.07 -18.72
C LYS A 9 4.67 -4.54 -18.38
N GLU A 10 5.51 -5.44 -18.88
CA GLU A 10 5.39 -6.88 -18.62
C GLU A 10 5.58 -7.19 -17.13
N ILE A 11 6.63 -6.66 -16.50
CA ILE A 11 6.84 -6.83 -15.04
C ILE A 11 5.69 -6.24 -14.24
N SER A 12 5.19 -5.06 -14.63
CA SER A 12 4.04 -4.45 -13.96
C SER A 12 2.78 -5.33 -14.06
N LYS A 13 2.59 -6.02 -15.17
CA LYS A 13 1.49 -6.98 -15.35
C LYS A 13 1.69 -8.19 -14.45
N LYS A 14 2.85 -8.84 -14.54
CA LYS A 14 3.20 -10.01 -13.71
C LYS A 14 3.09 -9.71 -12.21
N LEU A 15 3.52 -8.52 -11.78
CA LEU A 15 3.46 -8.09 -10.37
C LEU A 15 2.01 -7.95 -9.89
N LYS A 16 1.11 -7.41 -10.71
CA LYS A 16 -0.31 -7.34 -10.37
C LYS A 16 -0.95 -8.73 -10.32
N GLU A 17 -0.64 -9.59 -11.27
CA GLU A 17 -1.11 -10.98 -11.29
C GLU A 17 -0.60 -11.74 -10.06
N ARG A 18 0.66 -11.53 -9.68
CA ARG A 18 1.22 -12.10 -8.46
C ARG A 18 0.49 -11.61 -7.21
N ALA A 19 0.14 -10.34 -7.12
CA ALA A 19 -0.63 -9.82 -5.99
C ALA A 19 -2.01 -10.49 -5.88
N ILE A 20 -2.71 -10.67 -7.00
CA ILE A 20 -3.99 -11.39 -7.01
C ILE A 20 -3.80 -12.86 -6.58
N PHE A 21 -2.75 -13.52 -7.07
CA PHE A 21 -2.40 -14.89 -6.68
C PHE A 21 -2.13 -15.03 -5.17
N GLU A 22 -1.49 -14.04 -4.54
CA GLU A 22 -1.31 -13.99 -3.08
C GLU A 22 -2.61 -13.71 -2.31
N GLY A 23 -3.74 -13.51 -3.02
CA GLY A 23 -5.07 -13.34 -2.46
C GLY A 23 -5.42 -11.88 -2.11
N PHE A 24 -4.81 -10.91 -2.77
CA PHE A 24 -5.34 -9.55 -2.79
C PHE A 24 -6.49 -9.44 -3.78
N ALA A 25 -7.51 -8.65 -3.45
CA ALA A 25 -8.69 -8.47 -4.30
C ALA A 25 -8.39 -7.54 -5.49
N VAL A 26 -7.52 -6.56 -5.30
CA VAL A 26 -7.10 -5.60 -6.32
C VAL A 26 -5.64 -5.23 -6.16
N ALA A 27 -4.99 -4.89 -7.27
CA ALA A 27 -3.63 -4.39 -7.29
C ALA A 27 -3.46 -3.29 -8.34
N GLY A 28 -2.73 -2.23 -7.99
CA GLY A 28 -2.41 -1.13 -8.89
C GLY A 28 -0.97 -0.68 -8.71
N ILE A 29 -0.36 -0.13 -9.77
CA ILE A 29 0.99 0.42 -9.73
C ILE A 29 0.92 1.89 -10.15
N ALA A 30 1.56 2.75 -9.37
CA ALA A 30 1.70 4.17 -9.66
C ALA A 30 3.18 4.57 -9.70
N SER A 31 3.53 5.53 -10.57
CA SER A 31 4.87 6.09 -10.64
C SER A 31 5.14 7.09 -9.51
N ILE A 32 6.41 7.28 -9.17
CA ILE A 32 6.90 8.35 -8.29
C ILE A 32 7.89 9.21 -9.11
N PRO A 33 7.77 10.55 -9.11
CA PRO A 33 6.70 11.34 -8.51
C PRO A 33 5.36 11.05 -9.20
N GLY A 34 4.28 11.16 -8.45
CA GLY A 34 2.94 10.84 -8.95
C GLY A 34 2.48 11.77 -10.08
N SER A 35 1.34 11.43 -10.67
CA SER A 35 0.67 12.22 -11.70
C SER A 35 0.21 13.59 -11.16
N SER A 36 -0.24 14.49 -12.08
CA SER A 36 -0.88 15.77 -11.72
C SER A 36 -2.01 15.62 -10.69
N ARG A 37 -2.70 14.47 -10.71
CA ARG A 37 -3.74 14.11 -9.75
C ARG A 37 -3.17 13.95 -8.33
N VAL A 38 -1.96 13.42 -8.17
CA VAL A 38 -1.28 13.31 -6.86
C VAL A 38 -0.92 14.68 -6.33
N LYS A 39 -0.38 15.58 -7.17
CA LYS A 39 -0.09 16.97 -6.80
C LYS A 39 -1.34 17.70 -6.31
N LEU A 40 -2.47 17.52 -7.00
CA LEU A 40 -3.74 18.13 -6.62
C LEU A 40 -4.22 17.64 -5.24
N ARG A 41 -4.02 16.36 -4.93
CA ARG A 41 -4.32 15.76 -3.62
C ARG A 41 -3.40 16.27 -2.53
N THR A 42 -2.11 16.40 -2.82
CA THR A 42 -1.12 16.97 -1.88
C THR A 42 -1.48 18.41 -1.53
N ASN A 43 -1.78 19.26 -2.51
CA ASN A 43 -2.21 20.64 -2.28
C ASN A 43 -3.53 20.73 -1.48
N ALA A 44 -4.44 19.76 -1.69
CA ALA A 44 -5.67 19.68 -0.90
C ALA A 44 -5.39 19.31 0.56
N LEU A 45 -4.46 18.37 0.79
CA LEU A 45 -4.01 17.99 2.13
C LEU A 45 -3.35 19.17 2.85
N GLU A 46 -2.47 19.90 2.18
CA GLU A 46 -1.80 21.08 2.75
C GLU A 46 -2.81 22.16 3.18
N ARG A 47 -3.80 22.46 2.34
CA ARG A 47 -4.88 23.38 2.69
C ARG A 47 -5.71 22.89 3.87
N TRP A 48 -5.99 21.58 3.93
CA TRP A 48 -6.73 20.98 5.03
C TRP A 48 -5.97 21.07 6.34
N LEU A 49 -4.64 20.84 6.31
CA LEU A 49 -3.76 20.98 7.44
C LEU A 49 -3.63 22.45 7.90
N SER A 50 -3.46 23.39 6.97
CA SER A 50 -3.33 24.83 7.29
C SER A 50 -4.59 25.41 7.95
N ASN A 51 -5.74 24.82 7.68
CA ASN A 51 -7.02 25.17 8.33
C ASN A 51 -7.24 24.44 9.66
N ASN A 52 -6.26 23.68 10.16
CA ASN A 52 -6.35 22.87 11.38
C ASN A 52 -7.51 21.87 11.40
N TYR A 53 -7.98 21.41 10.22
CA TYR A 53 -9.08 20.46 10.12
C TYR A 53 -8.71 19.05 10.60
N HIS A 54 -7.41 18.76 10.75
CA HIS A 54 -6.88 17.49 11.27
C HIS A 54 -7.02 17.35 12.80
N ALA A 55 -7.46 18.40 13.52
CA ALA A 55 -7.62 18.41 14.97
C ALA A 55 -6.35 17.88 15.68
N GLU A 56 -6.49 16.83 16.49
CA GLU A 56 -5.37 16.23 17.22
C GLU A 56 -4.56 15.19 16.40
N MET A 57 -4.90 14.95 15.14
CA MET A 57 -4.23 13.98 14.28
C MET A 57 -2.89 14.50 13.76
N LYS A 58 -1.97 14.86 14.65
CA LYS A 58 -0.64 15.43 14.32
C LYS A 58 0.18 14.55 13.38
N TRP A 59 -0.03 13.23 13.38
CA TRP A 59 0.61 12.30 12.45
C TRP A 59 0.30 12.59 10.97
N MET A 60 -0.77 13.34 10.68
CA MET A 60 -1.11 13.78 9.32
C MET A 60 -0.15 14.85 8.79
N GLU A 61 0.53 15.61 9.67
CA GLU A 61 1.48 16.65 9.30
C GLU A 61 2.80 16.09 8.77
N ALA A 62 3.08 14.81 9.04
CA ALA A 62 4.35 14.18 8.69
C ALA A 62 4.64 14.27 7.18
N GLU A 63 5.88 14.65 6.82
CA GLU A 63 6.33 14.85 5.44
C GLU A 63 6.06 13.61 4.55
N LYS A 64 6.21 12.41 5.10
CA LYS A 64 5.89 11.15 4.42
C LYS A 64 4.43 11.02 3.93
N ARG A 65 3.52 11.84 4.45
CA ARG A 65 2.12 11.90 4.02
C ARG A 65 1.94 12.79 2.79
N LYS A 66 2.80 13.80 2.65
CA LYS A 66 2.78 14.76 1.56
C LYS A 66 3.62 14.26 0.38
N ASN A 67 4.75 13.64 0.68
CA ASN A 67 5.69 13.18 -0.33
C ASN A 67 6.13 11.74 -0.04
N ILE A 68 5.68 10.80 -0.86
CA ILE A 68 6.06 9.40 -0.72
C ILE A 68 7.55 9.17 -1.01
N GLY A 69 8.18 10.03 -1.82
CA GLY A 69 9.61 9.99 -2.10
C GLY A 69 10.46 10.24 -0.86
N SER A 70 9.91 10.89 0.18
CA SER A 70 10.61 11.07 1.46
C SER A 70 10.77 9.78 2.28
N LEU A 71 10.01 8.74 1.95
CA LEU A 71 10.18 7.40 2.56
C LEU A 71 11.35 6.63 1.94
N TYR A 72 11.56 6.81 0.63
CA TYR A 72 12.58 6.14 -0.16
C TYR A 72 13.04 7.05 -1.29
N GLU A 73 14.26 7.54 -1.22
CA GLU A 73 14.84 8.43 -2.23
C GLU A 73 14.88 7.81 -3.63
N ASP A 74 15.17 6.50 -3.70
CA ASP A 74 15.28 5.77 -4.97
C ASP A 74 13.97 5.17 -5.48
N ALA A 75 12.86 5.36 -4.77
CA ALA A 75 11.59 4.79 -5.18
C ALA A 75 11.10 5.41 -6.49
N LYS A 76 10.86 4.59 -7.51
CA LYS A 76 10.33 4.99 -8.81
C LYS A 76 8.86 4.64 -8.99
N SER A 77 8.35 3.68 -8.21
CA SER A 77 6.95 3.24 -8.28
C SER A 77 6.45 2.68 -6.95
N VAL A 78 5.14 2.65 -6.79
CA VAL A 78 4.44 2.08 -5.65
C VAL A 78 3.46 1.03 -6.13
N LEU A 79 3.51 -0.16 -5.53
CA LEU A 79 2.46 -1.16 -5.63
C LEU A 79 1.42 -0.89 -4.53
N SER A 80 0.19 -0.64 -4.92
CA SER A 80 -0.96 -0.51 -4.02
C SER A 80 -1.82 -1.76 -4.15
N VAL A 81 -2.21 -2.34 -3.02
CA VAL A 81 -3.04 -3.55 -2.98
C VAL A 81 -4.26 -3.34 -2.09
N GLY A 82 -5.38 -3.97 -2.44
CA GLY A 82 -6.58 -4.00 -1.63
C GLY A 82 -6.85 -5.42 -1.13
N TYR A 83 -7.11 -5.56 0.15
CA TYR A 83 -7.45 -6.83 0.79
C TYR A 83 -8.89 -6.79 1.31
N THR A 84 -9.68 -7.83 1.01
CA THR A 84 -11.04 -7.96 1.52
C THR A 84 -11.04 -8.76 2.82
N TYR A 85 -11.71 -8.25 3.82
CA TYR A 85 -11.91 -8.90 5.14
C TYR A 85 -13.37 -9.32 5.36
N ILE A 86 -14.12 -9.51 4.27
CA ILE A 86 -15.51 -9.99 4.36
C ILE A 86 -15.44 -11.50 4.64
N ASN A 87 -15.65 -11.88 5.89
CA ASN A 87 -15.92 -13.25 6.24
C ASN A 87 -17.39 -13.54 5.95
N SER A 88 -17.65 -14.53 5.10
CA SER A 88 -18.99 -15.01 4.76
C SER A 88 -19.68 -15.75 5.93
N GLN A 89 -19.02 -15.92 7.07
CA GLN A 89 -19.62 -16.50 8.25
C GLN A 89 -20.54 -15.45 8.88
N ASN A 90 -21.83 -15.59 8.61
CA ASN A 90 -22.88 -14.96 9.38
C ASN A 90 -22.82 -15.50 10.82
N SER A 91 -22.05 -14.83 11.67
CA SER A 91 -22.19 -15.06 13.10
C SER A 91 -23.51 -14.41 13.53
N ASN A 92 -24.55 -15.23 13.68
CA ASN A 92 -25.84 -14.84 14.26
C ASN A 92 -25.73 -14.47 15.76
N ASN A 93 -24.56 -14.07 16.24
CA ASN A 93 -24.39 -13.63 17.61
C ASN A 93 -24.77 -12.17 17.75
N ASN A 94 -26.01 -11.93 18.10
CA ASN A 94 -26.65 -10.63 18.30
C ASN A 94 -26.15 -9.81 19.50
N PHE A 95 -25.06 -10.19 20.19
CA PHE A 95 -24.69 -9.54 21.44
C PHE A 95 -23.71 -8.37 21.30
N LEU A 96 -22.81 -8.37 20.32
CA LEU A 96 -21.87 -7.27 20.12
C LEU A 96 -21.66 -6.97 18.63
N LYS A 97 -21.93 -5.75 18.21
CA LYS A 97 -21.60 -5.27 16.87
C LYS A 97 -20.13 -4.91 16.80
N VAL A 98 -19.28 -5.87 16.48
CA VAL A 98 -17.84 -5.66 16.26
C VAL A 98 -17.58 -5.36 14.78
N ALA A 99 -16.67 -4.44 14.51
CA ALA A 99 -16.29 -4.10 13.14
C ALA A 99 -15.74 -5.34 12.41
N LYS A 100 -16.17 -5.54 11.16
CA LYS A 100 -15.83 -6.75 10.38
C LYS A 100 -14.33 -7.01 10.26
N PHE A 101 -13.51 -5.97 10.17
CA PHE A 101 -12.06 -6.09 10.07
C PHE A 101 -11.40 -6.65 11.34
N SER A 102 -12.08 -6.55 12.50
CA SER A 102 -11.57 -7.05 13.79
C SER A 102 -12.09 -8.43 14.17
N GLN A 103 -12.90 -9.06 13.32
CA GLN A 103 -13.51 -10.37 13.59
C GLN A 103 -12.63 -11.57 13.18
N GLY A 104 -11.47 -11.32 12.60
CA GLY A 104 -10.58 -12.36 12.07
C GLY A 104 -9.16 -12.26 12.63
N GLU A 105 -8.25 -12.94 11.96
CA GLU A 105 -6.83 -12.78 12.21
C GLU A 105 -6.38 -11.32 11.96
N ASP A 106 -5.41 -10.85 12.75
CA ASP A 106 -4.84 -9.51 12.57
C ASP A 106 -4.42 -9.29 11.11
N TYR A 107 -5.20 -8.47 10.40
CA TYR A 107 -4.99 -8.20 8.98
C TYR A 107 -3.61 -7.62 8.67
N HIS A 108 -2.96 -6.95 9.64
CA HIS A 108 -1.61 -6.44 9.47
C HIS A 108 -0.62 -7.58 9.25
N LYS A 109 -0.72 -8.64 10.05
CA LYS A 109 0.13 -9.83 9.92
C LYS A 109 -0.12 -10.56 8.62
N VAL A 110 -1.39 -10.70 8.24
CA VAL A 110 -1.80 -11.36 6.99
C VAL A 110 -1.25 -10.59 5.79
N ILE A 111 -1.48 -9.28 5.73
CA ILE A 111 -1.02 -8.43 4.63
C ILE A 111 0.50 -8.40 4.56
N GLN A 112 1.20 -8.24 5.70
CA GLN A 112 2.66 -8.26 5.74
C GLN A 112 3.24 -9.57 5.19
N LYS A 113 2.69 -10.72 5.57
CA LYS A 113 3.12 -12.03 5.06
C LYS A 113 2.99 -12.11 3.54
N LYS A 114 1.83 -11.71 3.01
CA LYS A 114 1.56 -11.70 1.56
C LYS A 114 2.49 -10.75 0.81
N LEU A 115 2.71 -9.53 1.32
CA LEU A 115 3.63 -8.57 0.72
C LEU A 115 5.09 -9.07 0.74
N LYS A 116 5.52 -9.73 1.83
CA LYS A 116 6.85 -10.38 1.87
C LYS A 116 7.00 -11.46 0.81
N ASN A 117 5.96 -12.24 0.53
CA ASN A 117 5.99 -13.24 -0.54
C ASN A 117 6.15 -12.59 -1.92
N ILE A 118 5.41 -11.50 -2.17
CA ILE A 118 5.54 -10.72 -3.41
C ILE A 118 6.98 -10.16 -3.54
N GLY A 119 7.54 -9.63 -2.45
CA GLY A 119 8.89 -9.09 -2.45
C GLY A 119 9.95 -10.16 -2.75
N LYS A 120 9.84 -11.34 -2.16
CA LYS A 120 10.72 -12.47 -2.46
C LYS A 120 10.62 -12.88 -3.93
N TRP A 121 9.39 -12.95 -4.44
CA TRP A 121 9.15 -13.32 -5.84
C TRP A 121 9.76 -12.30 -6.81
N ILE A 122 9.56 -10.99 -6.59
CA ILE A 122 10.09 -9.97 -7.50
C ILE A 122 11.62 -9.94 -7.48
N ASN A 123 12.26 -10.19 -6.34
CA ASN A 123 13.71 -10.28 -6.25
C ASN A 123 14.28 -11.46 -7.05
N LEU A 124 13.57 -12.59 -7.11
CA LEU A 124 13.95 -13.74 -7.92
C LEU A 124 13.77 -13.47 -9.42
N GLU A 125 12.69 -12.80 -9.80
CA GLU A 125 12.37 -12.51 -11.21
C GLU A 125 13.27 -11.42 -11.80
N THR A 126 13.68 -10.43 -11.01
CA THR A 126 14.33 -9.23 -11.53
C THR A 126 15.85 -9.21 -11.37
N VAL A 127 16.43 -10.13 -10.58
CA VAL A 127 17.88 -10.18 -10.24
C VAL A 127 18.41 -8.80 -9.78
N SER A 128 17.53 -7.89 -9.41
CA SER A 128 17.88 -6.52 -9.04
C SER A 128 17.45 -6.26 -7.60
N TYR A 129 18.40 -5.79 -6.80
CA TYR A 129 18.20 -5.46 -5.39
C TYR A 129 17.10 -4.42 -5.21
N THR A 130 15.90 -4.86 -4.86
CA THR A 130 14.87 -3.98 -4.34
C THR A 130 14.79 -4.18 -2.83
N HIS A 131 15.20 -3.19 -2.06
CA HIS A 131 14.95 -3.15 -0.63
C HIS A 131 13.44 -3.02 -0.40
N LEU A 132 12.82 -4.09 0.07
CA LEU A 132 11.43 -4.10 0.47
C LEU A 132 11.35 -3.71 1.94
N THR A 133 11.14 -2.47 2.23
CA THR A 133 10.76 -2.05 3.57
C THR A 133 9.26 -1.80 3.59
N LEU A 134 8.59 -2.58 4.40
CA LEU A 134 7.19 -2.33 4.74
C LEU A 134 7.16 -1.17 5.72
N PRO A 135 6.33 -0.13 5.51
CA PRO A 135 6.13 0.87 6.53
C PRO A 135 5.51 0.19 7.75
N THR A 136 6.34 -0.10 8.72
CA THR A 136 5.87 -0.36 10.07
C THR A 136 5.43 0.97 10.64
N THR A 137 4.13 1.24 10.68
CA THR A 137 3.62 2.29 11.54
C THR A 137 3.86 1.81 12.96
N PRO A 138 4.72 2.48 13.75
CA PRO A 138 4.72 2.23 15.19
C PRO A 138 3.36 2.68 15.70
N TYR A 139 2.60 1.75 16.24
CA TYR A 139 1.45 2.10 17.06
C TYR A 139 2.01 2.70 18.35
N VAL A 140 1.72 3.96 18.58
CA VAL A 140 1.76 4.59 19.89
C VAL A 140 0.35 4.54 20.44
#